data_600b64c45e3443dbf7874b8e6d993f56
#
_entry.id   600b64c45e3443dbf7874b8e6d993f56
#
_cell.length_a   1.000
_cell.length_b   1.000
_cell.length_c   1.000
_cell.angle_alpha   90.00
_cell.angle_beta   90.00
_cell.angle_gamma   90.00
#
_symmetry.space_group_name_H-M   'P 1'
#
loop_
_entity.id
_entity.type
_entity.pdbx_description
1 polymer ?
#
loop_
_entity_poly.entity_id
_entity_poly.type
_entity_poly.pdbx_seq_one_letter_code
_entity_poly.pdbx_strand_id
1 'polypeptide(L)'
;GITGICQIVKMTINYLKELGAKPFIVSAMGSHGGGTKEGQREVLTGYGITEEAMGVPIVTGTDTVDLGVNADGNHVWFDRAAYEADLIVPINRVKLHTDFIGELQSGLCKMLVIGLGNQKGCSAAHETDFCKFSNMLEESARLIIEKAPIGFGIAIMENAFDETCHLEAIPAQRMIAREKELVKLCVEKMPYIQVKKADIVIVEEIGKDVSGAGFDPNILGRSTVRTGYLLPIPEFQRMILLDVTDASHGNAIGVGLFDVITEKVFEKMDREITYANALACKCILDARIPMIAKNEEEAVRIAVKSCRNIDIHNLRIIRIKNTLKLEEIQVSEAIYKDEFL
;
A
#
# COMPACT_ATOMS: atom_id res chain seq x y z
N GLY A 1 3.95 4.55 5.18
CA GLY A 1 4.73 5.76 4.95
C GLY A 1 5.82 5.57 3.90
N ILE A 2 6.65 6.56 3.78
CA ILE A 2 7.86 6.54 2.93
C ILE A 2 9.02 6.93 3.84
N THR A 3 10.03 6.08 3.95
CA THR A 3 11.19 6.33 4.80
C THR A 3 11.96 7.55 4.33
N GLY A 4 12.27 8.47 5.24
CA GLY A 4 13.01 9.69 4.91
C GLY A 4 12.26 10.72 4.07
N ILE A 5 10.94 10.60 3.87
CA ILE A 5 10.16 11.50 3.00
C ILE A 5 10.32 12.97 3.38
N CYS A 6 10.33 13.29 4.68
CA CYS A 6 10.52 14.65 5.18
C CYS A 6 11.86 15.23 4.69
N GLN A 7 12.94 14.46 4.78
CA GLN A 7 14.28 14.87 4.34
C GLN A 7 14.34 15.02 2.82
N ILE A 8 13.78 14.07 2.06
CA ILE A 8 13.74 14.12 0.58
C ILE A 8 12.99 15.36 0.11
N VAL A 9 11.81 15.62 0.67
CA VAL A 9 11.02 16.82 0.34
C VAL A 9 11.79 18.09 0.67
N LYS A 10 12.41 18.16 1.87
CA LYS A 10 13.20 19.34 2.28
C LYS A 10 14.39 19.61 1.35
N MET A 11 15.12 18.56 0.97
CA MET A 11 16.25 18.67 0.03
C MET A 11 15.77 19.15 -1.35
N THR A 12 14.66 18.61 -1.84
CA THR A 12 14.06 19.02 -3.10
C THR A 12 13.66 20.50 -3.07
N ILE A 13 13.00 20.95 -2.00
CA ILE A 13 12.63 22.37 -1.81
C ILE A 13 13.86 23.27 -1.84
N ASN A 14 14.91 22.91 -1.09
CA ASN A 14 16.14 23.71 -1.05
C ASN A 14 16.77 23.82 -2.43
N TYR A 15 16.90 22.71 -3.15
CA TYR A 15 17.43 22.70 -4.50
C TYR A 15 16.60 23.57 -5.48
N LEU A 16 15.28 23.49 -5.42
CA LEU A 16 14.41 24.33 -6.24
C LEU A 16 14.56 25.83 -5.91
N LYS A 17 14.74 26.18 -4.63
CA LYS A 17 15.03 27.57 -4.21
C LYS A 17 16.37 28.07 -4.72
N GLU A 18 17.40 27.23 -4.73
CA GLU A 18 18.72 27.57 -5.31
C GLU A 18 18.62 27.88 -6.82
N LEU A 19 17.68 27.23 -7.50
CA LEU A 19 17.38 27.53 -8.91
C LEU A 19 16.47 28.76 -9.11
N GLY A 20 16.11 29.48 -8.03
CA GLY A 20 15.29 30.69 -8.07
C GLY A 20 13.78 30.45 -8.08
N ALA A 21 13.33 29.19 -7.90
CA ALA A 21 11.91 28.87 -7.80
C ALA A 21 11.31 29.30 -6.45
N LYS A 22 9.99 29.46 -6.41
CA LYS A 22 9.18 29.70 -5.20
C LYS A 22 8.30 28.50 -4.92
N PRO A 23 8.86 27.39 -4.39
CA PRO A 23 8.11 26.17 -4.20
C PRO A 23 7.07 26.31 -3.07
N PHE A 24 5.98 25.57 -3.23
CA PHE A 24 5.01 25.25 -2.19
C PHE A 24 4.67 23.76 -2.25
N ILE A 25 4.15 23.21 -1.19
CA ILE A 25 3.76 21.80 -1.11
C ILE A 25 2.26 21.68 -1.34
N VAL A 26 1.86 20.72 -2.18
CA VAL A 26 0.47 20.30 -2.34
C VAL A 26 0.32 18.89 -1.77
N SER A 27 -0.75 18.66 -1.02
CA SER A 27 -1.08 17.32 -0.54
C SER A 27 -1.58 16.45 -1.70
N ALA A 28 -0.89 15.36 -1.97
CA ALA A 28 -1.24 14.44 -3.06
C ALA A 28 -1.57 13.05 -2.47
N MET A 29 -2.73 12.92 -1.83
CA MET A 29 -3.07 11.73 -1.07
C MET A 29 -4.48 11.17 -1.34
N GLY A 30 -5.16 11.64 -2.39
CA GLY A 30 -6.47 11.15 -2.80
C GLY A 30 -7.52 11.32 -1.70
N SER A 31 -8.08 10.21 -1.23
CA SER A 31 -9.09 10.18 -0.15
C SER A 31 -8.51 10.05 1.26
N HIS A 32 -7.18 9.97 1.44
CA HIS A 32 -6.58 9.91 2.77
C HIS A 32 -6.86 11.20 3.58
N GLY A 33 -6.73 11.11 4.90
CA GLY A 33 -7.09 12.22 5.78
C GLY A 33 -8.60 12.53 5.74
N GLY A 34 -9.44 11.52 5.46
CA GLY A 34 -10.89 11.70 5.31
C GLY A 34 -11.30 12.56 4.11
N GLY A 35 -10.40 12.84 3.17
CA GLY A 35 -10.63 13.72 2.04
C GLY A 35 -10.89 15.19 2.44
N THR A 36 -10.40 15.62 3.62
CA THR A 36 -10.55 16.97 4.15
C THR A 36 -9.23 17.71 4.20
N LYS A 37 -9.25 19.05 4.17
CA LYS A 37 -8.05 19.89 4.28
C LYS A 37 -7.31 19.66 5.60
N GLU A 38 -8.06 19.57 6.68
CA GLU A 38 -7.56 19.36 8.03
C GLU A 38 -6.90 18.00 8.17
N GLY A 39 -7.58 16.94 7.76
CA GLY A 39 -7.04 15.58 7.82
C GLY A 39 -5.82 15.38 6.91
N GLN A 40 -5.78 16.00 5.72
CA GLN A 40 -4.59 15.99 4.87
C GLN A 40 -3.40 16.67 5.56
N ARG A 41 -3.63 17.80 6.23
CA ARG A 41 -2.59 18.53 6.99
C ARG A 41 -2.09 17.71 8.18
N GLU A 42 -2.98 17.04 8.90
CA GLU A 42 -2.62 16.13 10.00
C GLU A 42 -1.72 14.99 9.53
N VAL A 43 -2.05 14.37 8.40
CA VAL A 43 -1.21 13.31 7.80
C VAL A 43 0.19 13.83 7.47
N LEU A 44 0.30 14.98 6.81
CA LEU A 44 1.61 15.60 6.50
C LEU A 44 2.39 15.92 7.78
N THR A 45 1.72 16.48 8.79
CA THR A 45 2.33 16.79 10.10
C THR A 45 2.86 15.53 10.78
N GLY A 46 2.12 14.41 10.69
CA GLY A 46 2.58 13.11 11.20
C GLY A 46 3.87 12.59 10.54
N TYR A 47 4.17 13.05 9.32
CA TYR A 47 5.45 12.78 8.64
C TYR A 47 6.52 13.86 8.87
N GLY A 48 6.26 14.85 9.72
CA GLY A 48 7.16 15.98 9.96
C GLY A 48 7.18 17.02 8.84
N ILE A 49 6.23 16.95 7.91
CA ILE A 49 6.08 17.90 6.80
C ILE A 49 5.15 19.03 7.28
N THR A 50 5.74 20.09 7.80
CA THR A 50 5.06 21.31 8.28
C THR A 50 5.63 22.55 7.59
N GLU A 51 4.88 23.63 7.54
CA GLU A 51 5.36 24.89 6.93
C GLU A 51 6.63 25.39 7.63
N GLU A 52 6.72 25.24 8.96
CA GLU A 52 7.90 25.61 9.74
C GLU A 52 9.12 24.73 9.35
N ALA A 53 8.98 23.41 9.33
CA ALA A 53 10.06 22.50 9.00
C ALA A 53 10.51 22.66 7.55
N MET A 54 9.57 22.84 6.62
CA MET A 54 9.83 22.94 5.18
C MET A 54 10.24 24.35 4.76
N GLY A 55 9.82 25.40 5.48
CA GLY A 55 10.09 26.78 5.15
C GLY A 55 9.40 27.24 3.85
N VAL A 56 8.27 26.64 3.51
CA VAL A 56 7.41 26.95 2.36
C VAL A 56 5.94 26.73 2.72
N PRO A 57 4.99 27.36 2.03
CA PRO A 57 3.57 27.13 2.24
C PRO A 57 3.17 25.68 1.94
N ILE A 58 2.18 25.17 2.66
CA ILE A 58 1.53 23.88 2.41
C ILE A 58 0.07 24.14 2.04
N VAL A 59 -0.28 23.82 0.81
CA VAL A 59 -1.64 23.93 0.29
C VAL A 59 -2.31 22.56 0.39
N THR A 60 -3.34 22.46 1.23
CA THR A 60 -4.23 21.29 1.31
C THR A 60 -5.57 21.68 0.74
N GLY A 61 -6.20 20.79 -0.03
CA GLY A 61 -7.47 21.11 -0.66
C GLY A 61 -8.11 19.91 -1.31
N THR A 62 -9.37 20.10 -1.70
CA THR A 62 -10.18 19.10 -2.39
C THR A 62 -10.65 19.58 -3.76
N ASP A 63 -10.34 20.82 -4.12
CA ASP A 63 -10.76 21.43 -5.38
C ASP A 63 -10.00 20.80 -6.54
N THR A 64 -10.74 20.41 -7.58
CA THR A 64 -10.17 19.78 -8.77
C THR A 64 -10.57 20.51 -10.05
N VAL A 65 -9.73 20.37 -11.06
CA VAL A 65 -10.04 20.70 -12.46
C VAL A 65 -10.31 19.41 -13.23
N ASP A 66 -11.18 19.48 -14.23
CA ASP A 66 -11.45 18.37 -15.15
C ASP A 66 -10.45 18.49 -16.34
N LEU A 67 -9.56 17.52 -16.48
CA LEU A 67 -8.63 17.44 -17.59
C LEU A 67 -9.25 16.77 -18.83
N GLY A 68 -10.49 16.29 -18.73
CA GLY A 68 -11.20 15.59 -19.77
C GLY A 68 -11.19 14.08 -19.57
N VAL A 69 -11.38 13.35 -20.67
CA VAL A 69 -11.56 11.90 -20.68
C VAL A 69 -10.33 11.24 -21.26
N ASN A 70 -9.81 10.19 -20.62
CA ASN A 70 -8.70 9.41 -21.12
C ASN A 70 -9.15 8.44 -22.25
N ALA A 71 -8.22 7.69 -22.84
CA ALA A 71 -8.49 6.78 -23.95
C ALA A 71 -9.51 5.65 -23.58
N ASP A 72 -9.61 5.30 -22.31
CA ASP A 72 -10.55 4.28 -21.81
C ASP A 72 -11.94 4.84 -21.46
N GLY A 73 -12.17 6.14 -21.65
CA GLY A 73 -13.45 6.80 -21.35
C GLY A 73 -13.60 7.28 -19.89
N ASN A 74 -12.54 7.27 -19.09
CA ASN A 74 -12.59 7.72 -17.71
C ASN A 74 -12.28 9.21 -17.60
N HIS A 75 -13.09 9.96 -16.84
CA HIS A 75 -12.79 11.35 -16.48
C HIS A 75 -11.57 11.45 -15.57
N VAL A 76 -10.67 12.36 -15.89
CA VAL A 76 -9.44 12.61 -15.14
C VAL A 76 -9.55 13.94 -14.40
N TRP A 77 -9.60 13.86 -13.08
CA TRP A 77 -9.65 15.00 -12.17
C TRP A 77 -8.26 15.27 -11.61
N PHE A 78 -7.91 16.55 -11.47
CA PHE A 78 -6.58 16.93 -11.01
C PHE A 78 -6.66 18.10 -10.04
N ASP A 79 -5.79 18.13 -9.04
CA ASP A 79 -5.75 19.18 -8.02
C ASP A 79 -5.56 20.56 -8.65
N ARG A 80 -6.43 21.51 -8.27
CA ARG A 80 -6.43 22.86 -8.83
C ARG A 80 -5.16 23.62 -8.51
N ALA A 81 -4.68 23.58 -7.25
CA ALA A 81 -3.50 24.33 -6.84
C ALA A 81 -2.24 23.81 -7.55
N ALA A 82 -2.15 22.47 -7.72
CA ALA A 82 -1.09 21.88 -8.52
C ALA A 82 -1.18 22.27 -10.00
N TYR A 83 -2.38 22.25 -10.58
CA TYR A 83 -2.60 22.60 -11.99
C TYR A 83 -2.24 24.06 -12.31
N GLU A 84 -2.47 24.96 -11.38
CA GLU A 84 -2.18 26.40 -11.52
C GLU A 84 -0.70 26.76 -11.24
N ALA A 85 0.13 25.81 -10.84
CA ALA A 85 1.56 26.01 -10.68
C ALA A 85 2.29 26.04 -12.03
N ASP A 86 3.46 26.71 -12.07
CA ASP A 86 4.30 26.75 -13.28
C ASP A 86 4.97 25.40 -13.57
N LEU A 87 5.23 24.61 -12.51
CA LEU A 87 5.90 23.30 -12.59
C LEU A 87 5.48 22.42 -11.41
N ILE A 88 5.23 21.14 -11.68
CA ILE A 88 4.89 20.13 -10.68
C ILE A 88 6.01 19.10 -10.58
N VAL A 89 6.39 18.77 -9.34
CA VAL A 89 7.36 17.71 -9.02
C VAL A 89 6.68 16.68 -8.09
N PRO A 90 6.06 15.62 -8.62
CA PRO A 90 5.56 14.53 -7.78
C PRO A 90 6.70 13.76 -7.13
N ILE A 91 6.55 13.44 -5.86
CA ILE A 91 7.50 12.65 -5.06
C ILE A 91 6.74 11.47 -4.49
N ASN A 92 7.12 10.24 -4.84
CA ASN A 92 6.45 9.05 -4.30
C ASN A 92 7.33 7.81 -4.33
N ARG A 93 6.96 6.83 -3.49
CA ARG A 93 7.55 5.50 -3.49
C ARG A 93 6.95 4.63 -4.59
N VAL A 94 7.82 4.02 -5.40
CA VAL A 94 7.45 2.95 -6.32
C VAL A 94 7.49 1.62 -5.55
N LYS A 95 6.37 0.90 -5.57
CA LYS A 95 6.23 -0.41 -4.91
C LYS A 95 5.11 -1.23 -5.55
N LEU A 96 5.05 -2.53 -5.25
CA LEU A 96 3.92 -3.37 -5.64
C LEU A 96 2.63 -2.93 -4.93
N HIS A 97 1.51 -3.09 -5.63
CA HIS A 97 0.18 -2.82 -5.07
C HIS A 97 -0.41 -4.07 -4.40
N THR A 98 -1.26 -3.87 -3.41
CA THR A 98 -1.94 -4.96 -2.69
C THR A 98 -3.10 -5.56 -3.50
N ASP A 99 -3.81 -4.76 -4.27
CA ASP A 99 -5.12 -5.13 -4.81
C ASP A 99 -5.11 -5.41 -6.31
N PHE A 100 -4.08 -5.00 -7.05
CA PHE A 100 -3.94 -5.28 -8.47
C PHE A 100 -2.48 -5.50 -8.88
N ILE A 101 -2.30 -6.16 -10.01
CA ILE A 101 -1.01 -6.42 -10.67
C ILE A 101 -1.04 -5.76 -12.03
N GLY A 102 0.10 -5.20 -12.45
CA GLY A 102 0.28 -4.62 -13.75
C GLY A 102 1.66 -4.00 -13.92
N GLU A 103 1.92 -3.40 -15.07
CA GLU A 103 3.20 -2.74 -15.35
C GLU A 103 3.38 -1.45 -14.53
N LEU A 104 2.27 -0.73 -14.26
CA LEU A 104 2.20 0.36 -13.30
C LEU A 104 1.40 -0.10 -12.08
N GLN A 105 1.91 0.20 -10.89
CA GLN A 105 1.26 -0.17 -9.65
C GLN A 105 1.22 1.04 -8.69
N SER A 106 2.00 1.05 -7.60
CA SER A 106 2.13 2.21 -6.73
C SER A 106 3.38 2.97 -7.09
N GLY A 107 3.28 4.26 -7.42
CA GLY A 107 4.40 5.07 -7.86
C GLY A 107 3.99 6.48 -8.25
N LEU A 108 4.78 7.13 -9.10
CA LEU A 108 4.55 8.51 -9.55
C LEU A 108 3.26 8.63 -10.36
N CYS A 109 3.00 7.69 -11.27
CA CYS A 109 1.76 7.68 -12.06
C CYS A 109 0.52 7.58 -11.17
N LYS A 110 0.54 6.71 -10.16
CA LYS A 110 -0.55 6.64 -9.18
C LYS A 110 -0.66 7.92 -8.37
N MET A 111 0.45 8.56 -8.03
CA MET A 111 0.43 9.85 -7.35
C MET A 111 -0.23 10.94 -8.20
N LEU A 112 0.06 11.00 -9.48
CA LEU A 112 -0.60 11.93 -10.40
C LEU A 112 -2.10 11.69 -10.52
N VAL A 113 -2.51 10.42 -10.69
CA VAL A 113 -3.91 10.05 -10.99
C VAL A 113 -4.78 10.03 -9.74
N ILE A 114 -4.32 9.33 -8.70
CA ILE A 114 -5.09 9.12 -7.46
C ILE A 114 -4.76 10.22 -6.43
N GLY A 115 -3.47 10.46 -6.20
CA GLY A 115 -3.01 11.43 -5.20
C GLY A 115 -3.51 12.84 -5.50
N LEU A 116 -3.15 13.38 -6.65
CA LEU A 116 -3.57 14.70 -7.14
C LEU A 116 -4.98 14.71 -7.73
N GLY A 117 -5.63 13.55 -7.89
CA GLY A 117 -7.05 13.47 -8.20
C GLY A 117 -7.95 13.88 -7.04
N ASN A 118 -7.41 14.03 -5.84
CA ASN A 118 -8.12 14.26 -4.60
C ASN A 118 -9.24 13.20 -4.39
N GLN A 119 -10.22 13.47 -3.55
CA GLN A 119 -11.33 12.52 -3.32
C GLN A 119 -12.11 12.21 -4.60
N LYS A 120 -12.34 13.23 -5.44
CA LYS A 120 -13.16 13.10 -6.65
C LYS A 120 -12.50 12.18 -7.67
N GLY A 121 -11.23 12.41 -7.99
CA GLY A 121 -10.47 11.57 -8.91
C GLY A 121 -10.21 10.17 -8.35
N CYS A 122 -9.91 10.08 -7.06
CA CYS A 122 -9.75 8.79 -6.39
C CYS A 122 -11.03 7.93 -6.49
N SER A 123 -12.20 8.52 -6.20
CA SER A 123 -13.48 7.80 -6.30
C SER A 123 -13.80 7.39 -7.73
N ALA A 124 -13.58 8.28 -8.71
CA ALA A 124 -13.78 7.96 -10.12
C ALA A 124 -12.89 6.82 -10.60
N ALA A 125 -11.61 6.82 -10.20
CA ALA A 125 -10.67 5.75 -10.53
C ALA A 125 -11.07 4.39 -9.96
N HIS A 126 -11.62 4.33 -8.74
CA HIS A 126 -12.07 3.10 -8.08
C HIS A 126 -13.37 2.52 -8.66
N GLU A 127 -14.01 3.18 -9.64
CA GLU A 127 -15.04 2.54 -10.47
C GLU A 127 -14.45 1.57 -11.51
N THR A 128 -13.15 1.63 -11.75
CA THR A 128 -12.44 0.73 -12.67
C THR A 128 -12.15 -0.61 -12.01
N ASP A 129 -12.44 -1.71 -12.70
CA ASP A 129 -12.09 -3.05 -12.23
C ASP A 129 -10.58 -3.17 -11.99
N PHE A 130 -10.17 -3.86 -10.93
CA PHE A 130 -8.77 -4.03 -10.57
C PHE A 130 -7.92 -4.69 -11.67
N CYS A 131 -8.49 -5.56 -12.49
CA CYS A 131 -7.79 -6.16 -13.64
C CYS A 131 -7.42 -5.15 -14.75
N LYS A 132 -8.08 -3.99 -14.79
CA LYS A 132 -7.83 -2.90 -15.75
C LYS A 132 -7.14 -1.69 -15.11
N PHE A 133 -6.92 -1.73 -13.79
CA PHE A 133 -6.49 -0.56 -13.03
C PHE A 133 -5.11 -0.03 -13.46
N SER A 134 -4.16 -0.94 -13.75
CA SER A 134 -2.84 -0.55 -14.26
C SER A 134 -2.92 0.19 -15.59
N ASN A 135 -3.77 -0.26 -16.52
CA ASN A 135 -3.99 0.41 -17.81
C ASN A 135 -4.68 1.78 -17.63
N MET A 136 -5.69 1.84 -16.78
CA MET A 136 -6.37 3.10 -16.43
C MET A 136 -5.38 4.12 -15.85
N LEU A 137 -4.46 3.69 -14.97
CA LEU A 137 -3.40 4.54 -14.43
C LEU A 137 -2.49 5.07 -15.55
N GLU A 138 -2.09 4.21 -16.49
CA GLU A 138 -1.23 4.62 -17.60
C GLU A 138 -1.90 5.67 -18.47
N GLU A 139 -3.11 5.41 -18.95
CA GLU A 139 -3.84 6.30 -19.83
C GLU A 139 -4.19 7.62 -19.15
N SER A 140 -4.55 7.58 -17.86
CA SER A 140 -4.79 8.80 -17.10
C SER A 140 -3.52 9.61 -16.84
N ALA A 141 -2.40 8.94 -16.49
CA ALA A 141 -1.12 9.61 -16.30
C ALA A 141 -0.61 10.25 -17.61
N ARG A 142 -0.81 9.59 -18.75
CA ARG A 142 -0.48 10.13 -20.07
C ARG A 142 -1.22 11.43 -20.34
N LEU A 143 -2.52 11.45 -20.09
CA LEU A 143 -3.35 12.66 -20.25
C LEU A 143 -2.92 13.79 -19.28
N ILE A 144 -2.58 13.44 -18.03
CA ILE A 144 -2.09 14.42 -17.04
C ILE A 144 -0.76 15.03 -17.49
N ILE A 145 0.20 14.19 -17.93
CA ILE A 145 1.52 14.67 -18.40
C ILE A 145 1.39 15.57 -19.63
N GLU A 146 0.39 15.35 -20.49
CA GLU A 146 0.12 16.19 -21.65
C GLU A 146 -0.50 17.54 -21.26
N LYS A 147 -1.39 17.57 -20.27
CA LYS A 147 -2.21 18.76 -19.97
C LYS A 147 -1.79 19.57 -18.75
N ALA A 148 -1.05 18.98 -17.82
CA ALA A 148 -0.58 19.64 -16.62
C ALA A 148 0.94 19.90 -16.70
N PRO A 149 1.46 20.93 -16.02
CA PRO A 149 2.87 21.31 -16.10
C PRO A 149 3.79 20.39 -15.30
N ILE A 150 3.77 19.08 -15.58
CA ILE A 150 4.64 18.11 -14.93
C ILE A 150 6.07 18.27 -15.46
N GLY A 151 7.01 18.63 -14.59
CA GLY A 151 8.41 18.77 -14.97
C GLY A 151 9.19 17.48 -14.90
N PHE A 152 9.30 16.95 -13.72
CA PHE A 152 9.94 15.66 -13.42
C PHE A 152 9.34 15.08 -12.15
N GLY A 153 9.53 13.78 -11.91
CA GLY A 153 9.12 13.13 -10.67
C GLY A 153 10.33 12.60 -9.91
N ILE A 154 10.22 12.48 -8.59
CA ILE A 154 11.22 11.83 -7.76
C ILE A 154 10.65 10.48 -7.33
N ALA A 155 11.21 9.42 -7.91
CA ALA A 155 10.89 8.03 -7.58
C ALA A 155 11.76 7.54 -6.44
N ILE A 156 11.14 6.95 -5.42
CA ILE A 156 11.78 6.39 -4.25
C ILE A 156 11.52 4.89 -4.25
N MET A 157 12.54 4.07 -3.97
CA MET A 157 12.34 2.65 -3.68
C MET A 157 12.97 2.32 -2.34
N GLU A 158 12.34 1.38 -1.65
CA GLU A 158 12.83 0.85 -0.37
C GLU A 158 13.20 -0.62 -0.54
N ASN A 159 14.16 -1.08 0.26
CA ASN A 159 14.55 -2.48 0.35
C ASN A 159 13.68 -3.25 1.36
N ALA A 160 14.04 -4.52 1.60
CA ALA A 160 13.35 -5.40 2.53
C ALA A 160 13.43 -4.96 4.02
N PHE A 161 14.27 -3.97 4.34
CA PHE A 161 14.45 -3.40 5.67
C PHE A 161 13.79 -2.03 5.83
N ASP A 162 12.89 -1.65 4.92
CA ASP A 162 12.26 -0.33 4.86
C ASP A 162 13.26 0.84 4.73
N GLU A 163 14.42 0.59 4.14
CA GLU A 163 15.42 1.63 3.90
C GLU A 163 15.36 2.12 2.46
N THR A 164 15.52 3.43 2.25
CA THR A 164 15.64 4.00 0.90
C THR A 164 16.87 3.44 0.20
N CYS A 165 16.66 2.60 -0.81
CA CYS A 165 17.74 1.96 -1.59
C CYS A 165 17.90 2.52 -3.00
N HIS A 166 16.94 3.32 -3.48
CA HIS A 166 16.98 3.99 -4.78
C HIS A 166 16.23 5.32 -4.74
N LEU A 167 16.84 6.34 -5.33
CA LEU A 167 16.26 7.67 -5.49
C LEU A 167 16.62 8.18 -6.89
N GLU A 168 15.61 8.50 -7.68
CA GLU A 168 15.81 8.91 -9.08
C GLU A 168 14.88 10.05 -9.46
N ALA A 169 15.44 11.10 -10.10
CA ALA A 169 14.67 12.15 -10.74
C ALA A 169 14.38 11.75 -12.19
N ILE A 170 13.10 11.66 -12.55
CA ILE A 170 12.64 11.17 -13.85
C ILE A 170 11.91 12.27 -14.59
N PRO A 171 12.37 12.74 -15.76
CA PRO A 171 11.66 13.70 -16.59
C PRO A 171 10.25 13.21 -16.94
N ALA A 172 9.28 14.13 -16.99
CA ALA A 172 7.87 13.80 -17.24
C ALA A 172 7.68 12.87 -18.45
N GLN A 173 8.37 13.14 -19.57
CA GLN A 173 8.25 12.39 -20.83
C GLN A 173 8.73 10.93 -20.71
N ARG A 174 9.56 10.63 -19.71
CA ARG A 174 10.09 9.28 -19.45
C ARG A 174 9.40 8.59 -18.27
N MET A 175 8.54 9.31 -17.53
CA MET A 175 8.02 8.87 -16.24
C MET A 175 7.30 7.52 -16.33
N ILE A 176 6.37 7.36 -17.26
CA ILE A 176 5.60 6.13 -17.44
C ILE A 176 6.52 4.95 -17.78
N ALA A 177 7.38 5.12 -18.78
CA ALA A 177 8.27 4.03 -19.21
C ALA A 177 9.25 3.63 -18.10
N ARG A 178 9.84 4.64 -17.43
CA ARG A 178 10.81 4.38 -16.36
C ARG A 178 10.18 3.76 -15.12
N GLU A 179 8.97 4.19 -14.75
CA GLU A 179 8.26 3.60 -13.61
C GLU A 179 7.95 2.11 -13.83
N LYS A 180 7.60 1.69 -15.07
CA LYS A 180 7.42 0.28 -15.41
C LYS A 180 8.71 -0.54 -15.17
N GLU A 181 9.88 0.03 -15.47
CA GLU A 181 11.17 -0.61 -15.18
C GLU A 181 11.42 -0.68 -13.65
N LEU A 182 11.12 0.41 -12.93
CA LEU A 182 11.28 0.44 -11.47
C LEU A 182 10.34 -0.54 -10.76
N VAL A 183 9.12 -0.75 -11.25
CA VAL A 183 8.21 -1.78 -10.71
C VAL A 183 8.82 -3.18 -10.82
N LYS A 184 9.52 -3.51 -11.93
CA LYS A 184 10.24 -4.79 -12.06
C LYS A 184 11.36 -4.90 -11.03
N LEU A 185 12.13 -3.82 -10.82
CA LEU A 185 13.17 -3.79 -9.79
C LEU A 185 12.59 -3.92 -8.37
N CYS A 186 11.38 -3.42 -8.11
CA CYS A 186 10.71 -3.63 -6.83
C CYS A 186 10.46 -5.11 -6.53
N VAL A 187 10.06 -5.90 -7.53
CA VAL A 187 9.87 -7.36 -7.36
C VAL A 187 11.15 -8.02 -6.86
N GLU A 188 12.31 -7.63 -7.41
CA GLU A 188 13.61 -8.20 -7.05
C GLU A 188 14.07 -7.81 -5.63
N LYS A 189 13.56 -6.70 -5.10
CA LYS A 189 13.98 -6.14 -3.80
C LYS A 189 13.00 -6.39 -2.66
N MET A 190 11.80 -6.85 -2.98
CA MET A 190 10.83 -7.18 -1.93
C MET A 190 11.21 -8.45 -1.17
N PRO A 191 10.99 -8.47 0.15
CA PRO A 191 11.13 -9.69 0.92
C PRO A 191 10.03 -10.69 0.53
N TYR A 192 10.29 -11.97 0.74
CA TYR A 192 9.30 -13.02 0.64
C TYR A 192 9.62 -14.16 1.63
N ILE A 193 8.64 -14.96 1.96
CA ILE A 193 8.81 -16.11 2.85
C ILE A 193 9.49 -17.22 2.06
N GLN A 194 10.69 -17.64 2.49
CA GLN A 194 11.52 -18.62 1.80
C GLN A 194 11.06 -20.08 2.01
N VAL A 195 9.98 -20.30 2.73
CA VAL A 195 9.36 -21.62 2.93
C VAL A 195 8.38 -21.89 1.79
N LYS A 196 8.48 -23.06 1.16
CA LYS A 196 7.61 -23.42 0.02
C LYS A 196 6.24 -23.89 0.44
N LYS A 197 6.15 -24.67 1.54
CA LYS A 197 4.91 -25.31 1.96
C LYS A 197 4.76 -25.37 3.47
N ALA A 198 3.58 -25.04 3.94
CA ALA A 198 3.16 -25.17 5.33
C ALA A 198 1.74 -25.72 5.43
N ASP A 199 1.33 -26.18 6.60
CA ASP A 199 -0.07 -26.48 6.90
C ASP A 199 -0.79 -25.22 7.37
N ILE A 200 -0.12 -24.45 8.22
CA ILE A 200 -0.67 -23.28 8.90
C ILE A 200 0.33 -22.11 8.86
N VAL A 201 -0.19 -20.92 8.61
CA VAL A 201 0.55 -19.66 8.81
C VAL A 201 -0.09 -18.91 9.96
N ILE A 202 0.72 -18.49 10.92
CA ILE A 202 0.34 -17.64 12.05
C ILE A 202 0.91 -16.25 11.81
N VAL A 203 0.04 -15.25 11.77
CA VAL A 203 0.40 -13.83 11.68
C VAL A 203 0.09 -13.21 13.04
N GLU A 204 1.11 -12.63 13.68
CA GLU A 204 0.93 -12.07 15.02
C GLU A 204 0.05 -10.84 15.01
N GLU A 205 0.20 -9.99 13.98
CA GLU A 205 -0.58 -8.75 13.88
C GLU A 205 -0.78 -8.29 12.44
N ILE A 206 -1.88 -7.60 12.20
CA ILE A 206 -2.14 -6.81 10.99
C ILE A 206 -2.39 -5.35 11.35
N GLY A 207 -2.30 -4.44 10.38
CA GLY A 207 -2.62 -3.03 10.60
C GLY A 207 -2.41 -2.16 9.38
N LYS A 208 -2.98 -0.95 9.42
CA LYS A 208 -2.81 0.06 8.38
C LYS A 208 -1.37 0.58 8.30
N ASP A 209 -0.64 0.52 9.39
CA ASP A 209 0.79 0.80 9.49
C ASP A 209 1.66 -0.31 8.88
N VAL A 210 1.16 -1.54 8.83
CA VAL A 210 1.80 -2.68 8.17
C VAL A 210 1.56 -2.62 6.66
N SER A 211 0.30 -2.51 6.24
CA SER A 211 -0.07 -2.45 4.82
C SER A 211 -1.42 -1.78 4.63
N GLY A 212 -1.64 -1.16 3.47
CA GLY A 212 -2.93 -0.57 3.12
C GLY A 212 -4.11 -1.54 3.17
N ALA A 213 -3.87 -2.83 2.92
CA ALA A 213 -4.83 -3.92 3.02
C ALA A 213 -4.82 -4.64 4.39
N GLY A 214 -4.15 -4.07 5.40
CA GLY A 214 -3.96 -4.66 6.72
C GLY A 214 -2.73 -5.58 6.80
N PHE A 215 -2.51 -6.41 5.82
CA PHE A 215 -1.27 -7.16 5.53
C PHE A 215 -0.98 -7.11 4.03
N ASP A 216 0.22 -7.47 3.62
CA ASP A 216 0.57 -7.47 2.19
C ASP A 216 0.24 -8.82 1.53
N PRO A 217 -0.75 -8.89 0.63
CA PRO A 217 -1.07 -10.10 -0.13
C PRO A 217 0.08 -10.60 -1.02
N ASN A 218 1.05 -9.74 -1.38
CA ASN A 218 2.23 -10.16 -2.12
C ASN A 218 3.12 -11.12 -1.32
N ILE A 219 2.99 -11.14 0.01
CA ILE A 219 3.76 -12.02 0.91
C ILE A 219 2.99 -13.31 1.23
N LEU A 220 1.68 -13.20 1.48
CA LEU A 220 0.86 -14.32 1.99
C LEU A 220 -0.06 -14.94 0.94
N GLY A 221 -0.17 -14.36 -0.24
CA GLY A 221 -0.90 -14.98 -1.35
C GLY A 221 -2.41 -15.07 -1.17
N ARG A 222 -3.03 -14.28 -0.29
CA ARG A 222 -4.48 -14.20 -0.16
C ARG A 222 -5.01 -12.83 -0.52
N SER A 223 -6.01 -12.80 -1.41
CA SER A 223 -6.74 -11.60 -1.82
C SER A 223 -8.14 -11.98 -2.28
N THR A 224 -9.11 -11.08 -2.12
CA THR A 224 -10.47 -11.24 -2.64
C THR A 224 -10.67 -10.54 -3.98
N VAL A 225 -9.72 -9.72 -4.41
CA VAL A 225 -9.87 -8.83 -5.58
C VAL A 225 -8.89 -9.12 -6.72
N ARG A 226 -7.89 -9.95 -6.48
CA ARG A 226 -6.94 -10.36 -7.53
C ARG A 226 -6.58 -11.83 -7.45
N THR A 227 -6.10 -12.35 -8.57
CA THR A 227 -5.51 -13.69 -8.71
C THR A 227 -4.07 -13.56 -9.21
N GLY A 228 -3.20 -14.44 -8.72
CA GLY A 228 -1.78 -14.44 -9.07
C GLY A 228 -0.94 -13.44 -8.25
N TYR A 229 0.35 -13.71 -8.20
CA TYR A 229 1.34 -12.97 -7.42
C TYR A 229 2.67 -12.94 -8.17
N LEU A 230 3.45 -11.87 -7.97
CA LEU A 230 4.76 -11.71 -8.62
C LEU A 230 5.90 -12.31 -7.82
N LEU A 231 5.68 -12.53 -6.51
CA LEU A 231 6.65 -13.13 -5.61
C LEU A 231 6.33 -14.61 -5.37
N PRO A 232 7.29 -15.43 -4.97
CA PRO A 232 7.02 -16.76 -4.46
C PRO A 232 6.14 -16.69 -3.21
N ILE A 233 5.05 -17.44 -3.20
CA ILE A 233 4.10 -17.51 -2.09
C ILE A 233 4.15 -18.92 -1.50
N PRO A 234 4.25 -19.09 -0.17
CA PRO A 234 4.13 -20.40 0.46
C PRO A 234 2.75 -21.00 0.23
N GLU A 235 2.69 -22.28 -0.12
CA GLU A 235 1.44 -23.03 -0.11
C GLU A 235 1.04 -23.34 1.34
N PHE A 236 -0.18 -23.00 1.75
CA PHE A 236 -0.70 -23.34 3.07
C PHE A 236 -2.21 -23.50 3.08
N GLN A 237 -2.73 -24.19 4.08
CA GLN A 237 -4.17 -24.47 4.16
C GLN A 237 -4.90 -23.47 5.05
N ARG A 238 -4.31 -23.05 6.17
CA ARG A 238 -4.97 -22.16 7.14
C ARG A 238 -4.08 -20.99 7.53
N MET A 239 -4.74 -19.88 7.82
CA MET A 239 -4.10 -18.65 8.27
C MET A 239 -4.77 -18.16 9.55
N ILE A 240 -3.98 -17.91 10.59
CA ILE A 240 -4.41 -17.47 11.91
C ILE A 240 -3.93 -16.04 12.15
N LEU A 241 -4.77 -15.19 12.72
CA LEU A 241 -4.43 -13.86 13.18
C LEU A 241 -4.54 -13.73 14.68
N LEU A 242 -3.53 -13.16 15.32
CA LEU A 242 -3.49 -13.04 16.79
C LEU A 242 -3.83 -11.64 17.31
N ASP A 243 -3.55 -10.58 16.55
CA ASP A 243 -3.76 -9.19 17.00
C ASP A 243 -3.96 -8.21 15.83
N VAL A 244 -4.39 -6.98 16.18
CA VAL A 244 -4.38 -5.78 15.33
C VAL A 244 -3.48 -4.74 15.98
N THR A 245 -2.62 -4.07 15.20
CA THR A 245 -1.73 -3.04 15.74
C THR A 245 -2.51 -1.87 16.35
N ASP A 246 -2.00 -1.28 17.41
CA ASP A 246 -2.62 -0.10 18.04
C ASP A 246 -2.59 1.12 17.08
N ALA A 247 -1.53 1.22 16.26
CA ALA A 247 -1.39 2.26 15.24
C ALA A 247 -2.46 2.18 14.13
N SER A 248 -3.16 1.05 14.01
CA SER A 248 -4.29 0.89 13.08
C SER A 248 -5.60 1.52 13.61
N HIS A 249 -5.63 1.96 14.86
CA HIS A 249 -6.80 2.59 15.50
C HIS A 249 -8.10 1.80 15.31
N GLY A 250 -8.01 0.47 15.43
CA GLY A 250 -9.16 -0.45 15.26
C GLY A 250 -9.51 -0.79 13.81
N ASN A 251 -8.83 -0.21 12.81
CA ASN A 251 -9.03 -0.60 11.41
C ASN A 251 -8.42 -1.97 11.13
N ALA A 252 -9.25 -3.00 11.13
CA ALA A 252 -8.86 -4.39 10.91
C ALA A 252 -9.14 -4.86 9.47
N ILE A 253 -9.05 -3.98 8.45
CA ILE A 253 -9.19 -4.40 7.06
C ILE A 253 -8.19 -5.52 6.75
N GLY A 254 -8.61 -6.53 6.00
CA GLY A 254 -7.83 -7.74 5.73
C GLY A 254 -8.13 -8.90 6.69
N VAL A 255 -8.81 -8.65 7.83
CA VAL A 255 -9.21 -9.68 8.79
C VAL A 255 -9.99 -10.82 8.14
N GLY A 256 -10.84 -10.50 7.16
CA GLY A 256 -11.70 -11.46 6.44
C GLY A 256 -10.96 -12.47 5.57
N LEU A 257 -9.66 -12.30 5.39
CA LEU A 257 -8.80 -13.21 4.63
C LEU A 257 -8.18 -14.32 5.51
N PHE A 258 -8.33 -14.21 6.82
CA PHE A 258 -7.91 -15.22 7.78
C PHE A 258 -8.98 -16.32 7.95
N ASP A 259 -8.57 -17.51 8.37
CA ASP A 259 -9.50 -18.60 8.68
C ASP A 259 -9.95 -18.55 10.15
N VAL A 260 -9.02 -18.18 11.04
CA VAL A 260 -9.25 -18.09 12.49
C VAL A 260 -8.59 -16.82 13.03
N ILE A 261 -9.30 -16.15 13.92
CA ILE A 261 -8.79 -14.99 14.66
C ILE A 261 -8.96 -15.22 16.16
N THR A 262 -8.23 -14.49 16.98
CA THR A 262 -8.44 -14.53 18.45
C THR A 262 -9.55 -13.56 18.88
N GLU A 263 -10.13 -13.76 20.07
CA GLU A 263 -11.04 -12.79 20.71
C GLU A 263 -10.40 -11.41 20.79
N LYS A 264 -9.09 -11.34 21.07
CA LYS A 264 -8.32 -10.08 21.10
C LYS A 264 -8.45 -9.28 19.81
N VAL A 265 -8.36 -9.94 18.64
CA VAL A 265 -8.56 -9.29 17.33
C VAL A 265 -9.98 -8.75 17.22
N PHE A 266 -10.96 -9.57 17.60
CA PHE A 266 -12.37 -9.19 17.50
C PHE A 266 -12.74 -8.02 18.40
N GLU A 267 -12.20 -7.97 19.62
CA GLU A 267 -12.41 -6.89 20.58
C GLU A 267 -11.74 -5.58 20.16
N LYS A 268 -10.54 -5.66 19.55
CA LYS A 268 -9.83 -4.48 19.03
C LYS A 268 -10.42 -3.91 17.74
N MET A 269 -11.18 -4.72 16.99
CA MET A 269 -11.75 -4.30 15.72
C MET A 269 -12.85 -3.26 15.91
N ASP A 270 -12.61 -2.04 15.42
CA ASP A 270 -13.67 -1.06 15.23
C ASP A 270 -14.39 -1.35 13.89
N ARG A 271 -15.66 -1.76 13.99
CA ARG A 271 -16.44 -2.15 12.83
C ARG A 271 -16.79 -0.97 11.93
N GLU A 272 -17.03 0.21 12.49
CA GLU A 272 -17.39 1.39 11.70
C GLU A 272 -16.19 1.82 10.84
N ILE A 273 -15.02 1.92 11.45
CA ILE A 273 -13.77 2.27 10.75
C ILE A 273 -13.40 1.20 9.71
N THR A 274 -13.48 -0.08 10.09
CA THR A 274 -13.14 -1.19 9.18
C THR A 274 -14.10 -1.27 8.00
N TYR A 275 -15.41 -1.13 8.23
CA TYR A 275 -16.42 -1.19 7.17
C TYR A 275 -16.35 0.05 6.26
N ALA A 276 -16.11 1.23 6.81
CA ALA A 276 -15.89 2.43 6.02
C ALA A 276 -14.70 2.25 5.05
N ASN A 277 -13.61 1.64 5.51
CA ASN A 277 -12.47 1.31 4.66
C ASN A 277 -12.86 0.26 3.58
N ALA A 278 -13.53 -0.82 3.96
CA ALA A 278 -13.93 -1.89 3.04
C ALA A 278 -14.87 -1.37 1.93
N LEU A 279 -15.78 -0.47 2.27
CA LEU A 279 -16.67 0.18 1.30
C LEU A 279 -15.90 1.13 0.37
N ALA A 280 -14.95 1.91 0.90
CA ALA A 280 -14.16 2.85 0.11
C ALA A 280 -13.30 2.15 -0.94
N CYS A 281 -12.69 1.00 -0.61
CA CYS A 281 -11.89 0.20 -1.55
C CYS A 281 -12.71 -0.89 -2.29
N LYS A 282 -14.04 -1.00 -2.04
CA LYS A 282 -14.94 -2.01 -2.60
C LYS A 282 -14.52 -3.47 -2.30
N CYS A 283 -13.76 -3.68 -1.22
CA CYS A 283 -13.22 -4.97 -0.78
C CYS A 283 -13.99 -5.49 0.46
N ILE A 284 -15.32 -5.59 0.38
CA ILE A 284 -16.16 -5.93 1.54
C ILE A 284 -15.85 -7.31 2.15
N LEU A 285 -15.34 -8.22 1.35
CA LEU A 285 -14.97 -9.56 1.82
C LEU A 285 -13.76 -9.52 2.77
N ASP A 286 -12.92 -8.51 2.67
CA ASP A 286 -11.72 -8.33 3.52
C ASP A 286 -12.10 -7.90 4.96
N ALA A 287 -13.36 -7.50 5.18
CA ALA A 287 -13.91 -7.15 6.49
C ALA A 287 -14.85 -8.22 7.08
N ARG A 288 -14.94 -9.42 6.48
CA ARG A 288 -15.70 -10.54 7.07
C ARG A 288 -15.06 -10.96 8.38
N ILE A 289 -15.89 -11.48 9.30
CA ILE A 289 -15.41 -11.99 10.58
C ILE A 289 -15.17 -13.50 10.43
N PRO A 290 -13.91 -13.97 10.58
CA PRO A 290 -13.57 -15.39 10.58
C PRO A 290 -14.07 -16.14 11.83
N MET A 291 -13.68 -17.40 11.99
CA MET A 291 -13.90 -18.12 13.25
C MET A 291 -13.11 -17.45 14.38
N ILE A 292 -13.78 -17.19 15.50
CA ILE A 292 -13.18 -16.57 16.68
C ILE A 292 -12.78 -17.66 17.67
N ALA A 293 -11.52 -17.65 18.07
CA ALA A 293 -10.95 -18.52 19.11
C ALA A 293 -10.64 -17.70 20.37
N LYS A 294 -10.78 -18.28 21.54
CA LYS A 294 -10.51 -17.60 22.83
C LYS A 294 -9.06 -17.11 22.95
N ASN A 295 -8.14 -17.88 22.39
CA ASN A 295 -6.70 -17.60 22.44
C ASN A 295 -5.97 -18.33 21.31
N GLU A 296 -4.65 -18.14 21.23
CA GLU A 296 -3.80 -18.77 20.22
C GLU A 296 -3.88 -20.30 20.23
N GLU A 297 -3.85 -20.94 21.41
CA GLU A 297 -3.91 -22.41 21.53
C GLU A 297 -5.18 -22.97 20.89
N GLU A 298 -6.33 -22.34 21.14
CA GLU A 298 -7.59 -22.73 20.53
C GLU A 298 -7.60 -22.44 19.01
N ALA A 299 -7.04 -21.33 18.58
CA ALA A 299 -6.92 -20.97 17.16
C ALA A 299 -6.11 -22.02 16.39
N VAL A 300 -4.97 -22.44 16.91
CA VAL A 300 -4.15 -23.51 16.34
C VAL A 300 -4.93 -24.83 16.32
N ARG A 301 -5.64 -25.17 17.38
CA ARG A 301 -6.46 -26.39 17.48
C ARG A 301 -7.57 -26.42 16.43
N ILE A 302 -8.24 -25.29 16.20
CA ILE A 302 -9.26 -25.14 15.16
C ILE A 302 -8.62 -25.29 13.78
N ALA A 303 -7.49 -24.61 13.53
CA ALA A 303 -6.78 -24.68 12.26
C ALA A 303 -6.36 -26.11 11.93
N VAL A 304 -5.70 -26.81 12.87
CA VAL A 304 -5.28 -28.22 12.71
C VAL A 304 -6.48 -29.11 12.37
N LYS A 305 -7.59 -29.00 13.12
CA LYS A 305 -8.80 -29.82 12.88
C LYS A 305 -9.45 -29.54 11.52
N SER A 306 -9.22 -28.37 10.94
CA SER A 306 -9.81 -27.98 9.66
C SER A 306 -8.90 -28.21 8.46
N CYS A 307 -7.61 -28.53 8.67
CA CYS A 307 -6.69 -28.96 7.61
C CYS A 307 -7.01 -30.37 7.13
N ARG A 308 -6.63 -30.66 5.89
CA ARG A 308 -6.82 -31.98 5.27
C ARG A 308 -5.48 -32.60 4.93
N ASN A 309 -5.35 -33.93 5.13
CA ASN A 309 -4.15 -34.68 4.74
C ASN A 309 -2.85 -34.12 5.32
N ILE A 310 -2.87 -33.72 6.60
CA ILE A 310 -1.70 -33.25 7.33
C ILE A 310 -1.19 -34.34 8.29
N ASP A 311 0.10 -34.30 8.59
CA ASP A 311 0.68 -35.11 9.66
C ASP A 311 0.65 -34.33 10.98
N ILE A 312 -0.26 -34.70 11.89
CA ILE A 312 -0.44 -34.00 13.17
C ILE A 312 0.77 -34.13 14.11
N HIS A 313 1.67 -35.11 13.87
CA HIS A 313 2.89 -35.29 14.63
C HIS A 313 4.08 -34.50 14.04
N ASN A 314 3.98 -34.03 12.79
CA ASN A 314 4.99 -33.25 12.09
C ASN A 314 4.37 -32.02 11.42
N LEU A 315 3.64 -31.23 12.19
CA LEU A 315 2.96 -30.03 11.69
C LEU A 315 3.97 -29.04 11.08
N ARG A 316 3.63 -28.54 9.92
CA ARG A 316 4.40 -27.53 9.20
C ARG A 316 3.78 -26.16 9.45
N ILE A 317 4.35 -25.39 10.34
CA ILE A 317 3.84 -24.10 10.79
C ILE A 317 4.87 -23.01 10.50
N ILE A 318 4.43 -21.94 9.87
CA ILE A 318 5.16 -20.67 9.72
C ILE A 318 4.53 -19.67 10.69
N ARG A 319 5.35 -18.90 11.41
CA ARG A 319 4.91 -17.77 12.22
C ARG A 319 5.71 -16.54 11.85
N ILE A 320 5.00 -15.46 11.55
CA ILE A 320 5.57 -14.16 11.25
C ILE A 320 4.99 -13.10 12.19
N LYS A 321 5.77 -12.08 12.47
CA LYS A 321 5.28 -10.91 13.20
C LYS A 321 4.14 -10.25 12.40
N ASN A 322 4.46 -9.78 11.21
CA ASN A 322 3.55 -9.24 10.21
C ASN A 322 4.25 -9.25 8.84
N THR A 323 3.59 -8.83 7.79
CA THR A 323 4.15 -8.85 6.42
C THR A 323 5.17 -7.74 6.13
N LEU A 324 5.39 -6.82 7.05
CA LEU A 324 6.42 -5.78 6.95
C LEU A 324 7.73 -6.21 7.63
N LYS A 325 7.66 -7.08 8.65
CA LYS A 325 8.79 -7.54 9.46
C LYS A 325 9.07 -9.01 9.15
N LEU A 326 9.95 -9.25 8.18
CA LEU A 326 10.30 -10.57 7.67
C LEU A 326 11.81 -10.88 7.79
N GLU A 327 12.57 -10.05 8.49
CA GLU A 327 13.99 -10.29 8.75
C GLU A 327 14.21 -11.61 9.50
N GLU A 328 13.28 -11.94 10.38
CA GLU A 328 13.22 -13.20 11.10
C GLU A 328 11.82 -13.78 11.05
N ILE A 329 11.73 -15.06 10.76
CA ILE A 329 10.49 -15.83 10.85
C ILE A 329 10.70 -17.05 11.72
N GLN A 330 9.63 -17.53 12.35
CA GLN A 330 9.67 -18.77 13.10
C GLN A 330 9.05 -19.90 12.26
N VAL A 331 9.68 -21.05 12.28
CA VAL A 331 9.17 -22.24 11.58
C VAL A 331 9.18 -23.44 12.51
N SER A 332 8.25 -24.37 12.28
CA SER A 332 8.25 -25.65 13.02
C SER A 332 9.47 -26.49 12.68
N GLU A 333 9.83 -27.42 13.57
CA GLU A 333 10.94 -28.35 13.38
C GLU A 333 10.83 -29.13 12.06
N ALA A 334 9.61 -29.50 11.67
CA ALA A 334 9.36 -30.21 10.41
C ALA A 334 9.80 -29.41 9.19
N ILE A 335 9.47 -28.11 9.15
CA ILE A 335 9.92 -27.21 8.07
C ILE A 335 11.43 -27.02 8.11
N TYR A 336 11.99 -26.78 9.31
CA TYR A 336 13.42 -26.53 9.47
C TYR A 336 14.28 -27.69 8.96
N LYS A 337 13.88 -28.93 9.29
CA LYS A 337 14.59 -30.14 8.84
C LYS A 337 14.49 -30.35 7.32
N ASP A 338 13.33 -30.07 6.73
CA ASP A 338 13.09 -30.36 5.32
C ASP A 338 13.68 -29.30 4.36
N GLU A 339 13.72 -28.04 4.77
CA GLU A 339 14.01 -26.92 3.86
C GLU A 339 15.30 -26.17 4.21
N PHE A 340 15.90 -26.38 5.41
CA PHE A 340 17.07 -25.64 5.86
C PHE A 340 18.23 -26.54 6.38
N LEU A 341 18.06 -27.86 6.50
CA LEU A 341 19.10 -28.85 6.77
C LEU A 341 19.30 -29.78 5.59
#